data_8ab6c66c7e9e58a649a380274d301ff7
#
_entry.id   8ab6c66c7e9e58a649a380274d301ff7
#
_cell.length_a   1.000
_cell.length_b   1.000
_cell.length_c   1.000
_cell.angle_alpha   90.00
_cell.angle_beta   90.00
_cell.angle_gamma   90.00
#
_symmetry.space_group_name_H-M   'P 1'
#
loop_
_entity.id
_entity.type
_entity.pdbx_description
1 polymer ?
#
loop_
_entity_poly.entity_id
_entity_poly.type
_entity_poly.pdbx_seq_one_letter_code
_entity_poly.pdbx_strand_id
1 'polypeptide(L)'
;VFRAAAGAAPWLLSLRDGPVWIAAMLIPLALASDIFDGVLARRWGVASTLLRRADGWADLCFVLSYTAFCLLTRWPMLEPFALPIVLLGGLKLAATLQDFLRYGRGAAFHFWSAKLWALPYYALLFELMADTGTTWFFWPTFVAGVIAISEEMVAVRLIPMWMHDQPHIFAALQAARQKSRDRATLLPD
;
A
#
# COMPACT_ATOMS: atom_id res chain seq x y z
N VAL A 1 -0.60 -8.63 14.01
CA VAL A 1 -1.67 -8.39 15.04
C VAL A 1 -1.60 -6.97 15.59
N PHE A 2 -0.41 -6.45 15.96
CA PHE A 2 -0.25 -5.09 16.52
C PHE A 2 -0.86 -4.00 15.60
N ARG A 3 -0.53 -3.99 14.31
CA ARG A 3 -1.01 -2.99 13.34
C ARG A 3 -2.53 -2.99 13.17
N ALA A 4 -3.15 -4.16 13.12
CA ALA A 4 -4.62 -4.25 13.05
C ALA A 4 -5.30 -3.64 14.30
N ALA A 5 -4.76 -3.89 15.48
CA ALA A 5 -5.25 -3.29 16.72
C ALA A 5 -4.98 -1.79 16.79
N ALA A 6 -3.79 -1.35 16.37
CA ALA A 6 -3.41 0.06 16.29
C ALA A 6 -4.32 0.86 15.34
N GLY A 7 -4.90 0.21 14.32
CA GLY A 7 -5.87 0.82 13.41
C GLY A 7 -7.11 1.39 14.10
N ALA A 8 -7.52 0.82 15.23
CA ALA A 8 -8.65 1.33 16.01
C ALA A 8 -8.33 2.55 16.90
N ALA A 9 -7.04 2.84 17.12
CA ALA A 9 -6.62 3.86 18.08
C ALA A 9 -7.20 5.26 17.83
N PRO A 10 -7.17 5.83 16.60
CA PRO A 10 -7.70 7.18 16.39
C PRO A 10 -9.20 7.28 16.73
N TRP A 11 -9.98 6.26 16.41
CA TRP A 11 -11.41 6.21 16.70
C TRP A 11 -11.69 6.10 18.19
N LEU A 12 -10.99 5.22 18.89
CA LEU A 12 -11.15 5.03 20.34
C LEU A 12 -10.73 6.26 21.14
N LEU A 13 -9.65 6.92 20.72
CA LEU A 13 -9.22 8.17 21.34
C LEU A 13 -10.23 9.28 21.10
N SER A 14 -10.73 9.42 19.88
CA SER A 14 -11.74 10.44 19.54
C SER A 14 -13.05 10.23 20.31
N LEU A 15 -13.52 8.97 20.45
CA LEU A 15 -14.74 8.66 21.20
C LEU A 15 -14.63 8.93 22.70
N ARG A 16 -13.42 9.04 23.24
CA ARG A 16 -13.16 9.31 24.65
C ARG A 16 -12.66 10.73 24.90
N ASP A 17 -12.80 11.61 23.94
CA ASP A 17 -12.24 12.97 23.95
C ASP A 17 -10.74 13.00 24.31
N GLY A 18 -10.06 11.90 23.99
CA GLY A 18 -8.65 11.72 24.26
C GLY A 18 -7.75 12.40 23.21
N PRO A 19 -6.48 12.59 23.51
CA PRO A 19 -5.55 13.29 22.62
C PRO A 19 -5.21 12.44 21.39
N VAL A 20 -5.87 12.71 20.28
CA VAL A 20 -5.73 11.96 19.01
C VAL A 20 -4.29 11.96 18.47
N TRP A 21 -3.47 12.96 18.81
CA TRP A 21 -2.05 12.99 18.43
C TRP A 21 -1.25 11.77 18.93
N ILE A 22 -1.71 11.09 20.00
CA ILE A 22 -1.11 9.83 20.46
C ILE A 22 -1.20 8.76 19.35
N ALA A 23 -2.29 8.74 18.58
CA ALA A 23 -2.41 7.83 17.45
C ALA A 23 -1.38 8.13 16.34
N ALA A 24 -0.93 9.40 16.20
CA ALA A 24 0.15 9.72 15.28
C ALA A 24 1.45 8.96 15.63
N MET A 25 1.76 8.79 16.91
CA MET A 25 2.95 8.07 17.36
C MET A 25 2.90 6.57 17.02
N LEU A 26 1.72 6.00 16.82
CA LEU A 26 1.58 4.61 16.39
C LEU A 26 1.97 4.40 14.92
N ILE A 27 2.00 5.46 14.10
CA ILE A 27 2.36 5.37 12.68
C ILE A 27 3.83 4.95 12.51
N PRO A 28 4.84 5.66 13.06
CA PRO A 28 6.23 5.23 12.97
C PRO A 28 6.48 3.90 13.68
N LEU A 29 5.76 3.60 14.77
CA LEU A 29 5.86 2.31 15.45
C LEU A 29 5.31 1.17 14.59
N ALA A 30 4.21 1.39 13.87
CA ALA A 30 3.66 0.42 12.93
C ALA A 30 4.64 0.13 11.78
N LEU A 31 5.24 1.19 11.20
CA LEU A 31 6.25 1.05 10.15
C LEU A 31 7.51 0.32 10.67
N ALA A 32 7.99 0.66 11.85
CA ALA A 32 9.12 -0.02 12.47
C ALA A 32 8.80 -1.52 12.73
N SER A 33 7.62 -1.81 13.29
CA SER A 33 7.14 -3.19 13.52
C SER A 33 7.16 -4.01 12.24
N ASP A 34 6.69 -3.45 11.12
CA ASP A 34 6.68 -4.12 9.81
C ASP A 34 8.10 -4.51 9.36
N ILE A 35 9.03 -3.56 9.46
CA ILE A 35 10.43 -3.79 9.10
C ILE A 35 11.04 -4.89 9.98
N PHE A 36 10.82 -4.81 11.31
CA PHE A 36 11.35 -5.78 12.26
C PHE A 36 10.75 -7.18 12.07
N ASP A 37 9.42 -7.27 11.89
CA ASP A 37 8.73 -8.54 11.65
C ASP A 37 9.26 -9.21 10.37
N GLY A 38 9.46 -8.45 9.30
CA GLY A 38 10.04 -8.95 8.07
C GLY A 38 11.50 -9.43 8.20
N VAL A 39 12.33 -8.73 8.99
CA VAL A 39 13.71 -9.14 9.29
C VAL A 39 13.74 -10.40 10.13
N LEU A 40 12.91 -10.46 11.17
CA LEU A 40 12.85 -11.56 12.12
C LEU A 40 12.34 -12.85 11.45
N ALA A 41 11.27 -12.74 10.65
CA ALA A 41 10.71 -13.88 9.91
C ALA A 41 11.74 -14.51 8.95
N ARG A 42 12.55 -13.69 8.29
CA ARG A 42 13.65 -14.18 7.44
C ARG A 42 14.75 -14.83 8.25
N ARG A 43 15.15 -14.26 9.40
CA ARG A 43 16.21 -14.82 10.26
C ARG A 43 15.81 -16.17 10.87
N TRP A 44 14.55 -16.33 11.22
CA TRP A 44 14.06 -17.57 11.87
C TRP A 44 13.50 -18.60 10.88
N GLY A 45 13.46 -18.30 9.60
CA GLY A 45 12.95 -19.22 8.58
C GLY A 45 11.47 -19.57 8.71
N VAL A 46 10.69 -18.76 9.46
CA VAL A 46 9.25 -19.00 9.71
C VAL A 46 8.33 -18.25 8.75
N ALA A 47 8.87 -17.72 7.66
CA ALA A 47 8.10 -16.98 6.65
C ALA A 47 7.13 -17.91 5.92
N SER A 48 5.89 -18.02 6.41
CA SER A 48 4.81 -18.77 5.75
C SER A 48 3.95 -17.86 4.86
N THR A 49 3.29 -18.45 3.86
CA THR A 49 2.36 -17.74 2.98
C THR A 49 1.15 -17.20 3.76
N LEU A 50 0.71 -17.92 4.80
CA LEU A 50 -0.40 -17.50 5.66
C LEU A 50 -0.01 -16.28 6.49
N LEU A 51 1.18 -16.28 7.09
CA LEU A 51 1.68 -15.16 7.88
C LEU A 51 1.80 -13.89 7.02
N ARG A 52 2.34 -14.01 5.82
CA ARG A 52 2.47 -12.91 4.85
C ARG A 52 1.11 -12.33 4.44
N ARG A 53 0.09 -13.18 4.26
CA ARG A 53 -1.27 -12.71 3.96
C ARG A 53 -1.91 -11.99 5.14
N ALA A 54 -1.78 -12.55 6.35
CA ALA A 54 -2.30 -11.93 7.56
C ALA A 54 -1.65 -10.56 7.83
N ASP A 55 -0.37 -10.45 7.56
CA ASP A 55 0.40 -9.21 7.66
C ASP A 55 -0.10 -8.15 6.68
N GLY A 56 -0.25 -8.50 5.40
CA GLY A 56 -0.82 -7.59 4.40
C GLY A 56 -2.25 -7.13 4.72
N TRP A 57 -3.10 -7.99 5.30
CA TRP A 57 -4.41 -7.59 5.77
C TRP A 57 -4.35 -6.64 6.97
N ALA A 58 -3.42 -6.88 7.91
CA ALA A 58 -3.23 -6.00 9.06
C ALA A 58 -2.77 -4.59 8.63
N ASP A 59 -1.88 -4.51 7.64
CA ASP A 59 -1.44 -3.24 7.04
C ASP A 59 -2.57 -2.52 6.35
N LEU A 60 -3.31 -3.22 5.52
CA LEU A 60 -4.45 -2.65 4.81
C LEU A 60 -5.50 -2.09 5.78
N CYS A 61 -5.85 -2.85 6.83
CA CYS A 61 -6.78 -2.38 7.85
C CYS A 61 -6.26 -1.13 8.57
N PHE A 62 -4.97 -1.10 8.93
CA PHE A 62 -4.34 0.05 9.55
C PHE A 62 -4.43 1.29 8.65
N VAL A 63 -3.94 1.18 7.43
CA VAL A 63 -3.90 2.28 6.46
C VAL A 63 -5.31 2.80 6.14
N LEU A 64 -6.26 1.91 5.86
CA LEU A 64 -7.64 2.31 5.56
C LEU A 64 -8.30 3.00 6.75
N SER A 65 -8.08 2.51 7.97
CA SER A 65 -8.65 3.09 9.18
C SER A 65 -8.13 4.51 9.42
N TYR A 66 -6.82 4.72 9.34
CA TYR A 66 -6.21 6.05 9.50
C TYR A 66 -6.63 7.01 8.38
N THR A 67 -6.66 6.52 7.15
CA THR A 67 -7.12 7.33 6.00
C THR A 67 -8.56 7.77 6.17
N ALA A 68 -9.46 6.83 6.52
CA ALA A 68 -10.87 7.14 6.75
C ALA A 68 -11.04 8.15 7.89
N PHE A 69 -10.31 7.97 8.99
CA PHE A 69 -10.33 8.91 10.10
C PHE A 69 -9.89 10.31 9.67
N CYS A 70 -8.75 10.43 8.96
CA CYS A 70 -8.27 11.72 8.46
C CYS A 70 -9.24 12.37 7.47
N LEU A 71 -9.82 11.61 6.54
CA LEU A 71 -10.81 12.14 5.60
C LEU A 71 -12.06 12.67 6.29
N LEU A 72 -12.51 12.05 7.39
CA LEU A 72 -13.71 12.46 8.09
C LEU A 72 -13.46 13.58 9.10
N THR A 73 -12.31 13.61 9.75
CA THR A 73 -12.05 14.56 10.85
C THR A 73 -11.12 15.70 10.49
N ARG A 74 -10.29 15.55 9.46
CA ARG A 74 -9.30 16.54 8.98
C ARG A 74 -9.65 17.09 7.60
N TRP A 75 -10.90 16.94 7.18
CA TRP A 75 -11.35 17.40 5.87
C TRP A 75 -11.00 18.87 5.57
N PRO A 76 -11.13 19.84 6.51
CA PRO A 76 -10.74 21.22 6.24
C PRO A 76 -9.29 21.41 5.79
N MET A 77 -8.36 20.53 6.21
CA MET A 77 -6.97 20.54 5.77
C MET A 77 -6.79 19.90 4.38
N LEU A 78 -7.68 18.98 4.02
CA LEU A 78 -7.63 18.19 2.77
C LEU A 78 -8.50 18.78 1.65
N GLU A 79 -9.46 19.64 1.99
CA GLU A 79 -10.38 20.28 1.04
C GLU A 79 -9.67 20.95 -0.15
N PRO A 80 -8.56 21.70 0.03
CA PRO A 80 -7.82 22.28 -1.10
C PRO A 80 -7.29 21.24 -2.09
N PHE A 81 -7.18 19.99 -1.66
CA PHE A 81 -6.67 18.86 -2.43
C PHE A 81 -7.77 17.88 -2.86
N ALA A 82 -9.05 18.24 -2.73
CA ALA A 82 -10.17 17.35 -3.03
C ALA A 82 -10.08 16.74 -4.43
N LEU A 83 -9.79 17.55 -5.46
CA LEU A 83 -9.65 17.06 -6.83
C LEU A 83 -8.48 16.06 -6.99
N PRO A 84 -7.23 16.35 -6.55
CA PRO A 84 -6.16 15.37 -6.54
C PRO A 84 -6.50 14.08 -5.79
N ILE A 85 -7.18 14.16 -4.64
CA ILE A 85 -7.60 12.98 -3.86
C ILE A 85 -8.57 12.11 -4.69
N VAL A 86 -9.59 12.73 -5.30
CA VAL A 86 -10.56 12.02 -6.14
C VAL A 86 -9.87 11.39 -7.36
N LEU A 87 -8.95 12.12 -8.00
CA LEU A 87 -8.21 11.61 -9.16
C LEU A 87 -7.32 10.41 -8.77
N LEU A 88 -6.59 10.49 -7.66
CA LEU A 88 -5.73 9.39 -7.19
C LEU A 88 -6.57 8.17 -6.78
N GLY A 89 -7.67 8.39 -6.06
CA GLY A 89 -8.62 7.34 -5.68
C GLY A 89 -9.26 6.68 -6.90
N GLY A 90 -9.70 7.46 -7.86
CA GLY A 90 -10.25 6.98 -9.13
C GLY A 90 -9.23 6.18 -9.96
N LEU A 91 -7.99 6.66 -10.02
CA LEU A 91 -6.90 5.95 -10.68
C LEU A 91 -6.61 4.59 -10.00
N LYS A 92 -6.59 4.55 -8.66
CA LYS A 92 -6.39 3.28 -7.92
C LYS A 92 -7.58 2.34 -8.11
N LEU A 93 -8.80 2.85 -8.12
CA LEU A 93 -9.99 2.04 -8.40
C LEU A 93 -9.93 1.46 -9.82
N ALA A 94 -9.57 2.25 -10.82
CA ALA A 94 -9.40 1.80 -12.19
C ALA A 94 -8.31 0.72 -12.32
N ALA A 95 -7.16 0.90 -11.63
CA ALA A 95 -6.10 -0.10 -11.58
C ALA A 95 -6.60 -1.41 -10.96
N THR A 96 -7.28 -1.34 -9.81
CA THR A 96 -7.84 -2.52 -9.13
C THR A 96 -8.85 -3.24 -10.01
N LEU A 97 -9.74 -2.51 -10.69
CA LEU A 97 -10.69 -3.09 -11.64
C LEU A 97 -9.98 -3.79 -12.80
N GLN A 98 -8.94 -3.16 -13.36
CA GLN A 98 -8.11 -3.74 -14.42
C GLN A 98 -7.46 -5.06 -13.97
N ASP A 99 -6.95 -5.15 -12.72
CA ASP A 99 -6.38 -6.36 -12.14
C ASP A 99 -7.40 -7.50 -12.10
N PHE A 100 -8.59 -7.21 -11.57
CA PHE A 100 -9.66 -8.19 -11.47
C PHE A 100 -10.16 -8.66 -12.85
N LEU A 101 -10.32 -7.76 -13.79
CA LEU A 101 -10.72 -8.11 -15.17
C LEU A 101 -9.67 -8.97 -15.87
N ARG A 102 -8.38 -8.72 -15.58
CA ARG A 102 -7.28 -9.44 -16.26
C ARG A 102 -6.92 -10.76 -15.61
N TYR A 103 -6.86 -10.79 -14.28
CA TYR A 103 -6.34 -11.93 -13.53
C TYR A 103 -7.39 -12.64 -12.65
N GLY A 104 -8.62 -12.11 -12.55
CA GLY A 104 -9.64 -12.58 -11.61
C GLY A 104 -9.29 -12.34 -10.13
N ARG A 105 -8.26 -11.54 -9.84
CA ARG A 105 -7.75 -11.21 -8.51
C ARG A 105 -6.87 -9.96 -8.58
N GLY A 106 -6.61 -9.34 -7.44
CA GLY A 106 -5.71 -8.19 -7.35
C GLY A 106 -4.28 -8.53 -7.79
N ALA A 107 -3.59 -7.58 -8.41
CA ALA A 107 -2.18 -7.69 -8.70
C ALA A 107 -1.37 -7.75 -7.39
N ALA A 108 -0.23 -8.43 -7.42
CA ALA A 108 0.66 -8.60 -6.26
C ALA A 108 2.13 -8.39 -6.66
N PHE A 109 2.39 -7.44 -7.56
CA PHE A 109 3.74 -7.21 -8.06
C PHE A 109 4.69 -6.69 -6.98
N HIS A 110 4.21 -5.87 -6.03
CA HIS A 110 5.01 -5.26 -4.95
C HIS A 110 6.24 -4.49 -5.45
N PHE A 111 6.06 -3.70 -6.52
CA PHE A 111 7.13 -2.88 -7.11
C PHE A 111 7.75 -1.93 -6.09
N TRP A 112 9.02 -1.57 -6.33
CA TRP A 112 9.72 -0.59 -5.51
C TRP A 112 9.01 0.77 -5.46
N SER A 113 8.37 1.19 -6.55
CA SER A 113 7.56 2.40 -6.61
C SER A 113 6.43 2.41 -5.56
N ALA A 114 5.74 1.28 -5.38
CA ALA A 114 4.69 1.15 -4.36
C ALA A 114 5.26 1.24 -2.93
N LYS A 115 6.45 0.66 -2.69
CA LYS A 115 7.14 0.76 -1.40
C LYS A 115 7.61 2.18 -1.11
N LEU A 116 8.14 2.87 -2.13
CA LEU A 116 8.56 4.27 -2.03
C LEU A 116 7.37 5.20 -1.82
N TRP A 117 6.21 4.91 -2.41
CA TRP A 117 4.98 5.67 -2.16
C TRP A 117 4.52 5.57 -0.70
N ALA A 118 4.68 4.43 -0.07
CA ALA A 118 4.28 4.25 1.33
C ALA A 118 4.95 5.26 2.26
N LEU A 119 6.21 5.65 2.02
CA LEU A 119 6.94 6.57 2.92
C LEU A 119 6.28 7.95 3.03
N PRO A 120 6.10 8.73 1.94
CA PRO A 120 5.42 10.02 2.03
C PRO A 120 3.95 9.89 2.45
N TYR A 121 3.30 8.75 2.16
CA TYR A 121 1.94 8.50 2.58
C TYR A 121 1.82 8.35 4.11
N TYR A 122 2.69 7.57 4.75
CA TYR A 122 2.75 7.47 6.20
C TYR A 122 3.14 8.81 6.85
N ALA A 123 4.02 9.60 6.22
CA ALA A 123 4.38 10.93 6.69
C ALA A 123 3.18 11.89 6.61
N LEU A 124 2.38 11.84 5.54
CA LEU A 124 1.14 12.62 5.43
C LEU A 124 0.12 12.22 6.50
N LEU A 125 -0.10 10.93 6.73
CA LEU A 125 -0.97 10.47 7.80
C LEU A 125 -0.49 10.97 9.16
N PHE A 126 0.82 10.96 9.41
CA PHE A 126 1.40 11.50 10.63
C PHE A 126 1.13 13.00 10.79
N GLU A 127 1.36 13.83 9.75
CA GLU A 127 1.06 15.28 9.78
C GLU A 127 -0.40 15.54 10.13
N LEU A 128 -1.33 14.85 9.46
CA LEU A 128 -2.77 15.02 9.68
C LEU A 128 -3.20 14.57 11.08
N MET A 129 -2.63 13.47 11.59
CA MET A 129 -2.96 12.96 12.91
C MET A 129 -2.34 13.79 14.04
N ALA A 130 -1.12 14.30 13.86
CA ALA A 130 -0.44 15.15 14.82
C ALA A 130 -1.01 16.58 14.86
N ASP A 131 -1.92 16.92 13.93
CA ASP A 131 -2.57 18.24 13.85
C ASP A 131 -1.56 19.38 13.71
N THR A 132 -0.54 19.16 12.91
CA THR A 132 0.56 20.13 12.70
C THR A 132 0.12 21.40 11.98
N GLY A 133 -1.08 21.44 11.43
CA GLY A 133 -1.57 22.51 10.57
C GLY A 133 -0.91 22.53 9.18
N THR A 134 -0.12 21.51 8.84
CA THR A 134 0.60 21.40 7.57
C THR A 134 0.15 20.18 6.75
N THR A 135 0.43 20.22 5.45
CA THR A 135 0.17 19.12 4.51
C THR A 135 1.33 18.99 3.52
N TRP A 136 2.56 19.12 4.01
CA TRP A 136 3.78 19.14 3.20
C TRP A 136 3.97 17.86 2.40
N PHE A 137 3.59 16.71 3.00
CA PHE A 137 3.71 15.42 2.36
C PHE A 137 2.58 15.07 1.40
N PHE A 138 1.60 15.97 1.20
CA PHE A 138 0.50 15.72 0.25
C PHE A 138 1.00 15.54 -1.18
N TRP A 139 1.76 16.51 -1.71
CA TRP A 139 2.25 16.44 -3.09
C TRP A 139 3.25 15.32 -3.33
N PRO A 140 4.24 15.06 -2.45
CA PRO A 140 5.07 13.85 -2.54
C PRO A 140 4.24 12.56 -2.58
N THR A 141 3.21 12.45 -1.74
CA THR A 141 2.30 11.29 -1.72
C THR A 141 1.53 11.16 -3.03
N PHE A 142 0.97 12.25 -3.54
CA PHE A 142 0.21 12.25 -4.79
C PHE A 142 1.07 11.83 -5.97
N VAL A 143 2.23 12.46 -6.15
CA VAL A 143 3.13 12.18 -7.28
C VAL A 143 3.64 10.74 -7.21
N ALA A 144 4.12 10.29 -6.05
CA ALA A 144 4.59 8.91 -5.88
C ALA A 144 3.45 7.90 -6.12
N GLY A 145 2.23 8.22 -5.68
CA GLY A 145 1.04 7.40 -5.91
C GLY A 145 0.68 7.27 -7.39
N VAL A 146 0.67 8.38 -8.13
CA VAL A 146 0.43 8.35 -9.58
C VAL A 146 1.47 7.49 -10.29
N ILE A 147 2.76 7.64 -9.94
CA ILE A 147 3.85 6.84 -10.53
C ILE A 147 3.64 5.34 -10.23
N ALA A 148 3.41 4.98 -8.97
CA ALA A 148 3.28 3.59 -8.54
C ALA A 148 2.06 2.91 -9.18
N ILE A 149 0.90 3.57 -9.19
CA ILE A 149 -0.33 3.04 -9.79
C ILE A 149 -0.19 2.94 -11.32
N SER A 150 0.44 3.91 -11.96
CA SER A 150 0.67 3.88 -13.41
C SER A 150 1.60 2.73 -13.80
N GLU A 151 2.68 2.47 -13.03
CA GLU A 151 3.57 1.33 -13.24
C GLU A 151 2.81 0.00 -13.10
N GLU A 152 1.97 -0.14 -12.06
CA GLU A 152 1.09 -1.30 -11.86
C GLU A 152 0.16 -1.52 -13.07
N MET A 153 -0.53 -0.48 -13.51
CA MET A 153 -1.46 -0.55 -14.66
C MET A 153 -0.76 -0.95 -15.97
N VAL A 154 0.42 -0.41 -16.23
CA VAL A 154 1.22 -0.77 -17.41
C VAL A 154 1.69 -2.22 -17.31
N ALA A 155 2.16 -2.64 -16.15
CA ALA A 155 2.59 -4.02 -15.92
C ALA A 155 1.46 -5.02 -16.16
N VAL A 156 0.26 -4.75 -15.63
CA VAL A 156 -0.92 -5.60 -15.83
C VAL A 156 -1.29 -5.74 -17.31
N ARG A 157 -1.11 -4.69 -18.12
CA ARG A 157 -1.36 -4.74 -19.58
C ARG A 157 -0.32 -5.57 -20.32
N LEU A 158 0.94 -5.48 -19.93
CA LEU A 158 2.06 -6.10 -20.65
C LEU A 158 2.31 -7.55 -20.23
N ILE A 159 1.97 -7.93 -18.99
CA ILE A 159 2.25 -9.25 -18.44
C ILE A 159 1.00 -10.13 -18.56
N PRO A 160 1.06 -11.23 -19.35
CA PRO A 160 -0.13 -12.05 -19.64
C PRO A 160 -0.52 -12.97 -18.47
N MET A 161 0.37 -13.16 -17.48
CA MET A 161 0.16 -14.09 -16.36
C MET A 161 0.31 -13.37 -15.01
N TRP A 162 -0.48 -13.80 -14.05
CA TRP A 162 -0.36 -13.30 -12.68
C TRP A 162 0.99 -13.70 -12.07
N MET A 163 1.68 -12.72 -11.48
CA MET A 163 2.98 -12.88 -10.81
C MET A 163 2.97 -12.11 -9.49
N HIS A 164 3.84 -12.48 -8.57
CA HIS A 164 4.02 -11.81 -7.28
C HIS A 164 5.49 -11.49 -7.04
N ASP A 165 5.75 -10.56 -6.12
CA ASP A 165 7.07 -10.20 -5.60
C ASP A 165 8.09 -9.85 -6.70
N GLN A 166 7.71 -8.98 -7.63
CA GLN A 166 8.61 -8.46 -8.66
C GLN A 166 9.15 -7.08 -8.24
N PRO A 167 10.45 -6.80 -8.38
CA PRO A 167 11.03 -5.53 -7.93
C PRO A 167 10.62 -4.33 -8.80
N HIS A 168 10.45 -4.54 -10.11
CA HIS A 168 10.06 -3.52 -11.08
C HIS A 168 9.51 -4.17 -12.36
N ILE A 169 8.86 -3.38 -13.21
CA ILE A 169 8.21 -3.86 -14.43
C ILE A 169 9.15 -4.63 -15.38
N PHE A 170 10.42 -4.20 -15.52
CA PHE A 170 11.37 -4.89 -16.42
C PHE A 170 11.70 -6.28 -15.93
N ALA A 171 11.90 -6.47 -14.61
CA ALA A 171 12.12 -7.80 -14.03
C ALA A 171 10.90 -8.71 -14.24
N ALA A 172 9.69 -8.17 -14.05
CA ALA A 172 8.45 -8.89 -14.28
C ALA A 172 8.30 -9.32 -15.76
N LEU A 173 8.64 -8.46 -16.72
CA LEU A 173 8.63 -8.77 -18.13
C LEU A 173 9.65 -9.86 -18.52
N GLN A 174 10.88 -9.79 -17.97
CA GLN A 174 11.89 -10.81 -18.19
C GLN A 174 11.44 -12.17 -17.66
N ALA A 175 10.94 -12.20 -16.42
CA ALA A 175 10.43 -13.42 -15.81
C ALA A 175 9.22 -14.02 -16.57
N ALA A 176 8.32 -13.15 -17.08
CA ALA A 176 7.20 -13.61 -17.91
C ALA A 176 7.67 -14.24 -19.23
N ARG A 177 8.65 -13.61 -19.91
CA ARG A 177 9.25 -14.15 -21.15
C ARG A 177 9.94 -15.50 -20.91
N GLN A 178 10.72 -15.62 -19.84
CA GLN A 178 11.38 -16.87 -19.48
C GLN A 178 10.37 -17.99 -19.26
N LYS A 179 9.33 -17.72 -18.43
CA LYS A 179 8.29 -18.71 -18.13
C LYS A 179 7.48 -19.14 -19.38
N SER A 180 7.32 -18.24 -20.34
CA SER A 180 6.68 -18.58 -21.63
C SER A 180 7.56 -19.48 -22.49
N ARG A 181 8.89 -19.26 -22.52
CA ARG A 181 9.84 -20.13 -23.22
C ARG A 181 9.90 -21.51 -22.60
N ASP A 182 10.00 -21.61 -21.28
CA ASP A 182 10.05 -22.88 -20.56
C ASP A 182 8.78 -23.72 -20.80
N ARG A 183 7.60 -23.06 -20.91
CA ARG A 183 6.36 -23.74 -21.28
C ARG A 183 6.38 -24.29 -22.71
N ALA A 184 6.92 -23.51 -23.65
CA ALA A 184 7.01 -23.94 -25.05
C ALA A 184 7.96 -25.14 -25.23
N THR A 185 9.00 -25.27 -24.43
CA THR A 185 9.94 -26.41 -24.45
C THR A 185 9.41 -27.67 -23.75
N LEU A 186 8.35 -27.54 -22.93
CA LEU A 186 7.76 -28.69 -22.22
C LEU A 186 6.53 -29.28 -22.92
N LEU A 187 6.09 -28.71 -24.02
CA LEU A 187 5.04 -29.28 -24.89
C LEU A 187 5.72 -29.81 -26.17
N PRO A 188 6.09 -31.12 -26.24
CA PRO A 188 6.47 -31.73 -27.53
C PRO A 188 5.23 -31.82 -28.42
N ASP A 189 5.47 -31.62 -29.73
CA ASP A 189 4.49 -31.77 -30.80
C ASP A 189 3.78 -33.12 -30.80
#